data_57c5eba1748b2770afb2daf0be3f3016
#
_entry.id   57c5eba1748b2770afb2daf0be3f3016
#
_cell.length_a   1.000
_cell.length_b   1.000
_cell.length_c   1.000
_cell.angle_alpha   90.00
_cell.angle_beta   90.00
_cell.angle_gamma   90.00
#
_symmetry.space_group_name_H-M   'P 1'
#
loop_
_entity.id
_entity.type
_entity.pdbx_description
1 polymer ?
#
loop_
_entity_poly.entity_id
_entity_poly.type
_entity_poly.pdbx_seq_one_letter_code
_entity_poly.pdbx_strand_id
1 'polypeptide(L)'
;MTGEVEFRQAEIAGIDFPNRTIELIVMPYERESEFAMVDGRPVTEIVSRGAFDGVEQRTSQVKVNRGHVLDAVVGKTLALHPSREEGLVAEVRISRTELGEETLVLADDGILDASAGFALMRKGGMTGPIVPRAEVWETRDRRRLNHLFLHHIAMTPDPAYEDARVLAVRAAVSVQDAPEAVEATPNLDRLQVERWRAQMADLDRRYPSQR
;
A
#
# COMPACT_ATOMS: atom_id res chain seq x y z
N MET A 1 -25.49 2.26 -10.27
CA MET A 1 -24.21 1.63 -10.61
C MET A 1 -23.16 2.23 -9.69
N THR A 2 -22.78 1.51 -8.65
CA THR A 2 -21.69 1.85 -7.75
C THR A 2 -20.40 1.75 -8.57
N GLY A 3 -19.65 2.85 -8.65
CA GLY A 3 -18.34 2.83 -9.27
C GLY A 3 -17.48 1.82 -8.53
N GLU A 4 -17.02 0.79 -9.19
CA GLU A 4 -16.17 -0.26 -8.65
C GLU A 4 -14.82 0.36 -8.32
N VAL A 5 -14.35 0.17 -7.07
CA VAL A 5 -13.01 0.57 -6.65
C VAL A 5 -12.05 -0.53 -7.06
N GLU A 6 -11.05 -0.18 -7.86
CA GLU A 6 -10.04 -1.11 -8.34
C GLU A 6 -8.81 -1.07 -7.43
N PHE A 7 -8.15 -2.21 -7.24
CA PHE A 7 -7.01 -2.40 -6.35
C PHE A 7 -5.76 -2.77 -7.15
N ARG A 8 -4.66 -2.10 -6.91
CA ARG A 8 -3.35 -2.34 -7.54
C ARG A 8 -2.25 -2.12 -6.53
N GLN A 9 -1.16 -2.83 -6.74
CA GLN A 9 -0.05 -2.88 -5.82
C GLN A 9 1.02 -1.83 -6.07
N ALA A 10 1.81 -1.62 -5.02
CA ALA A 10 2.95 -0.72 -4.98
C ALA A 10 4.05 -1.22 -4.03
N GLU A 11 5.22 -0.64 -4.15
CA GLU A 11 6.45 -1.02 -3.44
C GLU A 11 6.69 -0.16 -2.20
N ILE A 12 7.25 -0.75 -1.12
CA ILE A 12 7.68 -0.01 0.07
C ILE A 12 9.08 0.51 -0.14
N ALA A 13 9.26 1.83 -0.11
CA ALA A 13 10.52 2.50 -0.36
C ALA A 13 11.39 2.67 0.91
N GLY A 14 10.79 2.76 2.11
CA GLY A 14 11.50 2.85 3.39
C GLY A 14 10.59 2.94 4.60
N ILE A 15 11.07 2.49 5.76
CA ILE A 15 10.36 2.53 7.05
C ILE A 15 11.19 3.28 8.09
N ASP A 16 10.59 4.27 8.75
CA ASP A 16 11.13 4.99 9.91
C ASP A 16 10.35 4.58 11.17
N PHE A 17 10.88 3.62 11.93
CA PHE A 17 10.25 3.09 13.13
C PHE A 17 10.05 4.13 14.25
N PRO A 18 11.02 4.99 14.59
CA PRO A 18 10.82 6.01 15.61
C PRO A 18 9.66 6.93 15.33
N ASN A 19 9.48 7.36 14.08
CA ASN A 19 8.40 8.22 13.63
C ASN A 19 7.19 7.45 13.13
N ARG A 20 7.30 6.12 12.96
CA ARG A 20 6.26 5.24 12.45
C ARG A 20 5.83 5.63 11.03
N THR A 21 6.77 6.12 10.24
CA THR A 21 6.55 6.54 8.86
C THR A 21 7.10 5.50 7.89
N ILE A 22 6.38 5.32 6.80
CA ILE A 22 6.74 4.45 5.70
C ILE A 22 6.66 5.28 4.42
N GLU A 23 7.68 5.23 3.60
CA GLU A 23 7.63 5.73 2.23
C GLU A 23 7.28 4.58 1.30
N LEU A 24 6.25 4.78 0.47
CA LEU A 24 5.65 3.75 -0.37
C LEU A 24 5.61 4.20 -1.82
N ILE A 25 5.98 3.32 -2.76
CA ILE A 25 5.52 3.46 -4.13
C ILE A 25 4.12 2.85 -4.19
N VAL A 26 3.08 3.69 -4.19
CA VAL A 26 1.68 3.26 -4.13
C VAL A 26 1.21 2.70 -5.46
N MET A 27 1.73 3.24 -6.57
CA MET A 27 1.40 2.82 -7.93
C MET A 27 2.55 3.14 -8.86
N PRO A 28 3.26 2.14 -9.39
CA PRO A 28 4.32 2.37 -10.38
C PRO A 28 3.72 2.87 -11.70
N TYR A 29 4.45 3.79 -12.38
CA TYR A 29 4.05 4.31 -13.69
C TYR A 29 4.73 3.56 -14.83
N GLU A 30 4.05 3.50 -15.97
CA GLU A 30 4.54 2.90 -17.22
C GLU A 30 5.02 1.45 -17.06
N ARG A 31 4.45 0.74 -16.09
CA ARG A 31 4.65 -0.68 -15.85
C ARG A 31 3.37 -1.43 -16.17
N GLU A 32 3.52 -2.60 -16.78
CA GLU A 32 2.39 -3.49 -16.98
C GLU A 32 2.02 -4.18 -15.67
N SER A 33 0.72 -4.23 -15.35
CA SER A 33 0.22 -5.13 -14.32
C SER A 33 0.29 -6.57 -14.82
N GLU A 34 0.40 -7.56 -13.95
CA GLU A 34 0.29 -8.96 -14.36
C GLU A 34 -1.08 -9.20 -14.97
N PHE A 35 -2.12 -8.99 -14.22
CA PHE A 35 -3.49 -8.88 -14.73
C PHE A 35 -4.40 -8.19 -13.71
N ALA A 36 -5.41 -7.53 -14.23
CA ALA A 36 -6.51 -7.01 -13.46
C ALA A 36 -7.79 -7.69 -13.92
N MET A 37 -8.80 -7.75 -13.07
CA MET A 37 -10.11 -8.24 -13.47
C MET A 37 -11.03 -7.06 -13.81
N VAL A 38 -11.49 -6.99 -15.06
CA VAL A 38 -12.44 -5.97 -15.50
C VAL A 38 -13.62 -6.68 -16.16
N ASP A 39 -14.83 -6.47 -15.62
CA ASP A 39 -16.05 -7.14 -16.06
C ASP A 39 -15.89 -8.67 -16.14
N GLY A 40 -15.18 -9.27 -15.16
CA GLY A 40 -14.93 -10.71 -15.10
C GLY A 40 -13.91 -11.23 -16.12
N ARG A 41 -13.13 -10.36 -16.75
CA ARG A 41 -12.07 -10.74 -17.71
C ARG A 41 -10.70 -10.28 -17.21
N PRO A 42 -9.65 -11.09 -17.35
CA PRO A 42 -8.31 -10.66 -17.09
C PRO A 42 -7.86 -9.63 -18.13
N VAL A 43 -7.26 -8.54 -17.67
CA VAL A 43 -6.69 -7.50 -18.52
C VAL A 43 -5.35 -7.04 -17.96
N THR A 44 -4.45 -6.61 -18.83
CA THR A 44 -3.21 -5.93 -18.46
C THR A 44 -3.47 -4.42 -18.42
N GLU A 45 -2.97 -3.76 -17.39
CA GLU A 45 -3.11 -2.32 -17.22
C GLU A 45 -1.75 -1.63 -17.19
N ILE A 46 -1.69 -0.42 -17.71
CA ILE A 46 -0.56 0.49 -17.59
C ILE A 46 -1.08 1.80 -17.03
N VAL A 47 -0.52 2.25 -15.92
CA VAL A 47 -0.83 3.55 -15.34
C VAL A 47 0.11 4.60 -15.92
N SER A 48 -0.44 5.59 -16.59
CA SER A 48 0.34 6.68 -17.19
C SER A 48 0.89 7.63 -16.15
N ARG A 49 2.06 8.23 -16.43
CA ARG A 49 2.52 9.40 -15.68
C ARG A 49 1.46 10.48 -15.72
N GLY A 50 1.23 11.13 -14.57
CA GLY A 50 0.16 12.13 -14.43
C GLY A 50 -1.25 11.56 -14.18
N ALA A 51 -1.42 10.24 -14.14
CA ALA A 51 -2.73 9.64 -13.85
C ALA A 51 -3.33 10.09 -12.52
N PHE A 52 -2.50 10.47 -11.56
CA PHE A 52 -2.88 10.95 -10.24
C PHE A 52 -2.60 12.45 -10.02
N ASP A 53 -2.46 13.25 -11.07
CA ASP A 53 -2.22 14.69 -10.93
C ASP A 53 -3.28 15.35 -10.05
N GLY A 54 -2.82 16.19 -9.10
CA GLY A 54 -3.68 16.89 -8.14
C GLY A 54 -4.05 16.06 -6.89
N VAL A 55 -3.62 14.81 -6.79
CA VAL A 55 -3.94 13.96 -5.62
C VAL A 55 -3.31 14.51 -4.33
N GLU A 56 -2.19 15.23 -4.41
CA GLU A 56 -1.51 15.88 -3.30
C GLU A 56 -2.40 16.86 -2.53
N GLN A 57 -3.39 17.45 -3.20
CA GLN A 57 -4.38 18.36 -2.59
C GLN A 57 -5.36 17.63 -1.69
N ARG A 58 -5.42 16.30 -1.78
CA ARG A 58 -6.36 15.44 -1.06
C ARG A 58 -5.68 14.51 -0.06
N THR A 59 -4.42 14.71 0.25
CA THR A 59 -3.59 13.85 1.12
C THR A 59 -4.31 13.45 2.42
N SER A 60 -4.95 14.38 3.11
CA SER A 60 -5.67 14.10 4.37
C SER A 60 -6.90 13.19 4.22
N GLN A 61 -7.43 13.07 3.01
CA GLN A 61 -8.61 12.26 2.70
C GLN A 61 -8.24 10.80 2.41
N VAL A 62 -7.01 10.55 1.96
CA VAL A 62 -6.51 9.20 1.64
C VAL A 62 -6.05 8.53 2.93
N LYS A 63 -6.72 7.44 3.30
CA LYS A 63 -6.40 6.64 4.49
C LYS A 63 -5.57 5.43 4.12
N VAL A 64 -4.85 4.91 5.12
CA VAL A 64 -4.10 3.65 4.99
C VAL A 64 -4.86 2.57 5.74
N ASN A 65 -5.19 1.48 5.07
CA ASN A 65 -5.89 0.35 5.68
C ASN A 65 -5.13 -0.96 5.49
N ARG A 66 -5.61 -2.02 6.11
CA ARG A 66 -5.06 -3.37 6.02
C ARG A 66 -5.87 -4.19 5.02
N GLY A 67 -5.20 -4.76 3.99
CA GLY A 67 -5.80 -5.70 3.05
C GLY A 67 -7.03 -5.17 2.31
N HIS A 68 -7.09 -3.87 1.98
CA HIS A 68 -8.24 -3.22 1.34
C HIS A 68 -9.55 -3.23 2.17
N VAL A 69 -9.50 -3.64 3.43
CA VAL A 69 -10.66 -3.58 4.33
C VAL A 69 -10.81 -2.15 4.82
N LEU A 70 -11.85 -1.44 4.36
CA LEU A 70 -12.02 0.00 4.59
C LEU A 70 -12.09 0.38 6.06
N ASP A 71 -12.66 -0.49 6.91
CA ASP A 71 -12.78 -0.27 8.35
C ASP A 71 -11.50 -0.63 9.11
N ALA A 72 -10.58 -1.40 8.52
CA ALA A 72 -9.30 -1.75 9.12
C ALA A 72 -8.25 -0.65 8.88
N VAL A 73 -8.53 0.58 9.35
CA VAL A 73 -7.64 1.73 9.17
C VAL A 73 -6.42 1.57 10.09
N VAL A 74 -5.23 1.51 9.48
CA VAL A 74 -3.95 1.38 10.18
C VAL A 74 -3.13 2.67 10.22
N GLY A 75 -3.51 3.68 9.43
CA GLY A 75 -2.73 4.91 9.38
C GLY A 75 -3.35 6.03 8.55
N LYS A 76 -2.58 7.09 8.38
CA LYS A 76 -2.92 8.26 7.58
C LYS A 76 -1.80 8.59 6.61
N THR A 77 -2.16 9.17 5.48
CA THR A 77 -1.20 9.74 4.53
C THR A 77 -0.70 11.10 5.05
N LEU A 78 0.60 11.31 4.97
CA LEU A 78 1.27 12.57 5.32
C LEU A 78 1.53 13.40 4.08
N ALA A 79 2.03 12.77 3.01
CA ALA A 79 2.31 13.39 1.72
C ALA A 79 2.00 12.43 0.56
N LEU A 80 1.70 12.99 -0.61
CA LEU A 80 1.54 12.27 -1.87
C LEU A 80 2.36 13.00 -2.94
N HIS A 81 3.17 12.26 -3.67
CA HIS A 81 4.10 12.76 -4.67
C HIS A 81 3.80 12.13 -6.05
N PRO A 82 2.80 12.66 -6.80
CA PRO A 82 2.39 12.08 -8.07
C PRO A 82 3.39 12.31 -9.21
N SER A 83 4.34 13.22 -9.04
CA SER A 83 5.31 13.59 -10.07
C SER A 83 6.63 12.81 -10.02
N ARG A 84 6.77 11.84 -9.10
CA ARG A 84 7.97 11.01 -9.01
C ARG A 84 8.08 10.10 -10.24
N GLU A 85 9.33 9.83 -10.67
CA GLU A 85 9.57 9.02 -11.88
C GLU A 85 9.16 7.56 -11.72
N GLU A 86 9.36 7.01 -10.54
CA GLU A 86 9.05 5.65 -10.18
C GLU A 86 7.56 5.35 -10.14
N GLY A 87 6.74 6.35 -9.79
CA GLY A 87 5.30 6.17 -9.64
C GLY A 87 4.66 7.20 -8.72
N LEU A 88 3.44 6.94 -8.28
CA LEU A 88 2.81 7.64 -7.17
C LEU A 88 3.50 7.21 -5.87
N VAL A 89 4.28 8.09 -5.27
CA VAL A 89 4.93 7.87 -3.98
C VAL A 89 4.09 8.50 -2.86
N ALA A 90 3.97 7.80 -1.74
CA ALA A 90 3.28 8.28 -0.55
C ALA A 90 4.17 8.18 0.68
N GLU A 91 4.11 9.20 1.53
CA GLU A 91 4.56 9.12 2.91
C GLU A 91 3.35 8.87 3.81
N VAL A 92 3.39 7.81 4.60
CA VAL A 92 2.30 7.42 5.47
C VAL A 92 2.78 7.28 6.91
N ARG A 93 1.91 7.58 7.86
CA ARG A 93 2.17 7.36 9.29
C ARG A 93 1.22 6.31 9.81
N ILE A 94 1.79 5.26 10.40
CA ILE A 94 1.04 4.15 10.99
C ILE A 94 0.62 4.50 12.43
N SER A 95 -0.63 4.23 12.75
CA SER A 95 -1.25 4.53 14.05
C SER A 95 -0.73 3.62 15.16
N ARG A 96 -0.74 4.11 16.41
CA ARG A 96 -0.35 3.34 17.61
C ARG A 96 -1.53 2.47 18.08
N THR A 97 -1.89 1.51 17.27
CA THR A 97 -2.91 0.49 17.57
C THR A 97 -2.27 -0.88 17.45
N GLU A 98 -2.86 -1.91 18.02
CA GLU A 98 -2.36 -3.29 17.89
C GLU A 98 -2.19 -3.69 16.42
N LEU A 99 -3.20 -3.42 15.59
CA LEU A 99 -3.13 -3.67 14.14
C LEU A 99 -2.06 -2.81 13.46
N GLY A 100 -1.81 -1.60 13.93
CA GLY A 100 -0.76 -0.73 13.42
C GLY A 100 0.65 -1.23 13.78
N GLU A 101 0.86 -1.74 15.01
CA GLU A 101 2.13 -2.36 15.40
C GLU A 101 2.42 -3.59 14.53
N GLU A 102 1.43 -4.48 14.40
CA GLU A 102 1.55 -5.65 13.52
C GLU A 102 1.86 -5.25 12.08
N THR A 103 1.19 -4.21 11.56
CA THR A 103 1.42 -3.72 10.20
C THR A 103 2.85 -3.23 10.00
N LEU A 104 3.41 -2.49 10.97
CA LEU A 104 4.81 -2.03 10.90
C LEU A 104 5.80 -3.20 10.87
N VAL A 105 5.62 -4.17 11.77
CA VAL A 105 6.51 -5.35 11.86
C VAL A 105 6.46 -6.14 10.55
N LEU A 106 5.26 -6.43 10.04
CA LEU A 106 5.10 -7.20 8.81
C LEU A 106 5.60 -6.45 7.56
N ALA A 107 5.52 -5.11 7.58
CA ALA A 107 6.09 -4.30 6.51
C ALA A 107 7.62 -4.28 6.55
N ASP A 108 8.23 -4.22 7.75
CA ASP A 108 9.70 -4.31 7.92
C ASP A 108 10.24 -5.68 7.54
N ASP A 109 9.48 -6.74 7.84
CA ASP A 109 9.81 -8.11 7.46
C ASP A 109 9.63 -8.37 5.94
N GLY A 110 9.13 -7.37 5.18
CA GLY A 110 8.87 -7.50 3.74
C GLY A 110 7.70 -8.43 3.41
N ILE A 111 6.79 -8.66 4.36
CA ILE A 111 5.60 -9.49 4.17
C ILE A 111 4.42 -8.67 3.60
N LEU A 112 4.43 -7.36 3.86
CA LEU A 112 3.41 -6.46 3.37
C LEU A 112 3.98 -5.46 2.37
N ASP A 113 3.30 -5.37 1.27
CA ASP A 113 3.50 -4.37 0.24
C ASP A 113 2.36 -3.34 0.24
N ALA A 114 2.54 -2.27 -0.52
CA ALA A 114 1.50 -1.28 -0.70
C ALA A 114 0.62 -1.61 -1.92
N SER A 115 -0.63 -1.22 -1.86
CA SER A 115 -1.57 -1.35 -2.96
C SER A 115 -2.48 -0.13 -3.03
N ALA A 116 -2.78 0.35 -4.25
CA ALA A 116 -3.71 1.44 -4.46
C ALA A 116 -5.14 0.92 -4.59
N GLY A 117 -6.06 1.49 -3.81
CA GLY A 117 -7.48 1.41 -4.08
C GLY A 117 -7.90 2.66 -4.87
N PHE A 118 -8.31 2.52 -6.13
CA PHE A 118 -8.62 3.64 -7.01
C PHE A 118 -9.88 3.41 -7.85
N ALA A 119 -10.32 4.44 -8.51
CA ALA A 119 -11.37 4.39 -9.52
C ALA A 119 -11.02 5.32 -10.69
N LEU A 120 -11.64 5.11 -11.85
CA LEU A 120 -11.54 6.08 -12.95
C LEU A 120 -12.10 7.44 -12.50
N MET A 121 -11.38 8.51 -12.80
CA MET A 121 -11.77 9.86 -12.41
C MET A 121 -13.09 10.26 -13.08
N ARG A 122 -13.96 10.91 -12.31
CA ARG A 122 -15.27 11.37 -12.75
C ARG A 122 -15.41 12.88 -12.60
N LYS A 123 -16.18 13.50 -13.48
CA LYS A 123 -16.53 14.93 -13.39
C LYS A 123 -17.60 15.16 -12.33
N GLY A 124 -17.37 16.11 -11.42
CA GLY A 124 -18.37 16.50 -10.43
C GLY A 124 -18.60 15.49 -9.30
N GLY A 125 -17.66 14.56 -9.07
CA GLY A 125 -17.69 13.59 -7.96
C GLY A 125 -18.05 12.17 -8.42
N MET A 126 -18.24 11.27 -7.44
CA MET A 126 -18.35 9.81 -7.65
C MET A 126 -19.48 9.36 -8.58
N THR A 127 -20.55 10.14 -8.73
CA THR A 127 -21.72 9.80 -9.54
C THR A 127 -21.72 10.43 -10.94
N GLY A 128 -20.76 11.31 -11.22
CA GLY A 128 -20.65 12.00 -12.50
C GLY A 128 -20.14 11.11 -13.63
N PRO A 129 -20.12 11.59 -14.86
CA PRO A 129 -19.56 10.85 -15.99
C PRO A 129 -18.04 10.72 -15.85
N ILE A 130 -17.51 9.61 -16.34
CA ILE A 130 -16.04 9.39 -16.39
C ILE A 130 -15.41 10.51 -17.23
N VAL A 131 -14.26 11.01 -16.77
CA VAL A 131 -13.47 12.01 -17.50
C VAL A 131 -13.07 11.42 -18.87
N PRO A 132 -13.20 12.19 -19.98
CA PRO A 132 -12.79 11.69 -21.28
C PRO A 132 -11.35 11.18 -21.28
N ARG A 133 -11.15 10.01 -21.85
CA ARG A 133 -9.85 9.32 -21.90
C ARG A 133 -9.24 8.99 -20.54
N ALA A 134 -10.03 8.91 -19.46
CA ALA A 134 -9.55 8.41 -18.18
C ALA A 134 -8.95 7.01 -18.33
N GLU A 135 -9.50 6.22 -19.23
CA GLU A 135 -8.88 4.99 -19.73
C GLU A 135 -8.86 4.97 -21.26
N VAL A 136 -7.90 4.25 -21.84
CA VAL A 136 -7.79 3.99 -23.28
C VAL A 136 -7.46 2.52 -23.46
N TRP A 137 -8.34 1.81 -24.16
CA TRP A 137 -8.12 0.41 -24.56
C TRP A 137 -7.18 0.36 -25.75
N GLU A 138 -5.98 -0.20 -25.54
CA GLU A 138 -4.99 -0.39 -26.61
C GLU A 138 -5.27 -1.67 -27.40
N THR A 139 -5.74 -2.72 -26.70
CA THR A 139 -6.22 -3.97 -27.27
C THR A 139 -7.48 -4.45 -26.53
N ARG A 140 -7.96 -5.66 -26.83
CA ARG A 140 -9.12 -6.25 -26.14
C ARG A 140 -8.84 -6.55 -24.66
N ASP A 141 -7.59 -6.82 -24.30
CA ASP A 141 -7.13 -7.31 -23.02
C ASP A 141 -6.06 -6.41 -22.39
N ARG A 142 -5.83 -5.22 -22.96
CA ARG A 142 -4.84 -4.25 -22.45
C ARG A 142 -5.42 -2.84 -22.48
N ARG A 143 -5.33 -2.15 -21.34
CA ARG A 143 -5.76 -0.75 -21.22
C ARG A 143 -4.72 0.13 -20.56
N ARG A 144 -4.73 1.40 -20.91
CA ARG A 144 -3.94 2.47 -20.30
C ARG A 144 -4.84 3.34 -19.45
N LEU A 145 -4.41 3.63 -18.22
CA LEU A 145 -5.14 4.42 -17.24
C LEU A 145 -4.48 5.81 -17.13
N ASN A 146 -5.22 6.87 -17.48
CA ASN A 146 -4.68 8.22 -17.59
C ASN A 146 -5.20 9.20 -16.52
N HIS A 147 -6.39 8.96 -15.97
CA HIS A 147 -6.95 9.83 -14.92
C HIS A 147 -7.65 8.99 -13.87
N LEU A 148 -7.04 8.95 -12.69
CA LEU A 148 -7.44 8.09 -11.59
C LEU A 148 -7.80 8.91 -10.35
N PHE A 149 -8.75 8.41 -9.60
CA PHE A 149 -9.11 8.91 -8.29
C PHE A 149 -8.58 7.93 -7.24
N LEU A 150 -7.56 8.31 -6.47
CA LEU A 150 -7.05 7.51 -5.36
C LEU A 150 -8.07 7.54 -4.21
N HIS A 151 -8.57 6.39 -3.84
CA HIS A 151 -9.54 6.22 -2.77
C HIS A 151 -8.85 5.96 -1.43
N HIS A 152 -7.92 4.99 -1.39
CA HIS A 152 -7.14 4.61 -0.20
C HIS A 152 -5.84 3.94 -0.60
N ILE A 153 -4.94 3.79 0.38
CA ILE A 153 -3.74 2.99 0.29
C ILE A 153 -3.96 1.76 1.17
N ALA A 154 -3.60 0.58 0.71
CA ALA A 154 -3.66 -0.63 1.51
C ALA A 154 -2.28 -1.23 1.73
N MET A 155 -2.06 -1.78 2.93
CA MET A 155 -0.93 -2.66 3.24
C MET A 155 -1.42 -4.09 3.13
N THR A 156 -0.88 -4.88 2.20
CA THR A 156 -1.39 -6.22 1.85
C THR A 156 -0.25 -7.21 1.60
N PRO A 157 -0.42 -8.50 1.98
CA PRO A 157 0.56 -9.55 1.68
C PRO A 157 0.40 -10.13 0.27
N ASP A 158 -0.72 -9.82 -0.41
CA ASP A 158 -1.05 -10.38 -1.72
C ASP A 158 -1.01 -9.28 -2.78
N PRO A 159 0.16 -9.12 -3.38
CA PRO A 159 0.39 -8.12 -4.39
C PRO A 159 -0.23 -8.51 -5.75
N ALA A 160 -0.79 -7.53 -6.47
CA ALA A 160 -1.26 -7.74 -7.85
C ALA A 160 -0.10 -7.81 -8.87
N TYR A 161 1.15 -7.71 -8.44
CA TYR A 161 2.35 -7.77 -9.26
C TYR A 161 3.39 -8.70 -8.63
N GLU A 162 3.71 -9.84 -9.23
CA GLU A 162 4.73 -10.80 -8.73
C GLU A 162 6.16 -10.25 -8.76
N ASP A 163 6.44 -9.20 -9.53
CA ASP A 163 7.76 -8.58 -9.65
C ASP A 163 8.03 -7.45 -8.64
N ALA A 164 7.14 -7.17 -7.71
CA ALA A 164 7.37 -6.17 -6.67
C ALA A 164 8.32 -6.72 -5.60
N ARG A 165 9.59 -6.61 -5.87
CA ARG A 165 10.63 -6.79 -4.86
C ARG A 165 10.63 -5.59 -3.92
N VAL A 166 10.53 -5.85 -2.63
CA VAL A 166 10.90 -4.90 -1.59
C VAL A 166 12.37 -4.51 -1.82
N LEU A 167 12.59 -3.40 -2.50
CA LEU A 167 13.86 -2.72 -2.46
C LEU A 167 13.84 -1.89 -1.18
N ALA A 168 14.27 -2.50 -0.07
CA ALA A 168 14.63 -1.74 1.11
C ALA A 168 15.77 -0.80 0.71
N VAL A 169 15.47 0.39 0.23
CA VAL A 169 16.42 1.48 0.17
C VAL A 169 16.58 1.94 1.62
N ARG A 170 17.49 1.28 2.35
CA ARG A 170 18.06 1.85 3.56
C ARG A 170 18.72 3.15 3.10
N ALA A 171 18.10 4.28 3.36
CA ALA A 171 18.83 5.53 3.39
C ALA A 171 19.95 5.30 4.41
N ALA A 172 21.18 5.17 3.91
CA ALA A 172 22.36 5.09 4.76
C ALA A 172 22.37 6.37 5.58
N VAL A 173 22.01 6.27 6.86
CA VAL A 173 22.43 7.25 7.86
C VAL A 173 23.95 7.24 7.76
N SER A 174 24.53 8.30 7.27
CA SER A 174 25.96 8.55 7.35
C SER A 174 26.33 8.44 8.82
N VAL A 175 27.08 7.38 9.15
CA VAL A 175 27.67 7.16 10.46
C VAL A 175 28.78 8.21 10.64
N GLN A 176 28.41 9.38 11.08
CA GLN A 176 29.29 10.40 11.62
C GLN A 176 28.56 11.17 12.71
N ASP A 177 28.13 10.51 13.73
CA ASP A 177 27.84 11.00 15.09
C ASP A 177 27.10 9.89 15.83
N ALA A 178 27.82 8.81 16.14
CA ALA A 178 27.36 7.83 17.11
C ALA A 178 27.75 8.32 18.51
N PRO A 179 26.81 8.62 19.41
CA PRO A 179 27.10 8.61 20.80
C PRO A 179 27.29 7.15 21.27
N GLU A 180 28.28 6.98 22.11
CA GLU A 180 28.78 5.78 22.76
C GLU A 180 27.69 4.80 23.22
N ALA A 181 27.97 3.53 23.07
CA ALA A 181 27.10 2.39 23.39
C ALA A 181 26.38 2.54 24.74
N VAL A 182 25.07 2.57 24.70
CA VAL A 182 24.22 2.30 25.87
C VAL A 182 23.95 0.80 25.90
N GLU A 183 24.28 0.20 27.05
CA GLU A 183 24.16 -1.22 27.36
C GLU A 183 22.80 -1.81 26.98
N ALA A 184 22.86 -3.03 26.48
CA ALA A 184 21.72 -3.86 26.07
C ALA A 184 20.66 -3.94 27.18
N THR A 185 19.46 -3.46 26.87
CA THR A 185 18.27 -3.71 27.70
C THR A 185 17.79 -5.15 27.55
N PRO A 186 17.29 -5.78 28.62
CA PRO A 186 16.99 -7.21 28.63
C PRO A 186 15.72 -7.53 27.83
N ASN A 187 15.90 -8.44 26.93
CA ASN A 187 15.01 -9.45 26.35
C ASN A 187 13.51 -9.39 26.73
N LEU A 188 12.78 -8.45 26.13
CA LEU A 188 11.31 -8.42 26.11
C LEU A 188 10.70 -9.42 25.12
N ASP A 189 11.52 -10.01 24.24
CA ASP A 189 11.07 -10.83 23.10
C ASP A 189 10.50 -12.19 23.49
N ARG A 190 10.97 -12.80 24.58
CA ARG A 190 10.55 -14.16 24.93
C ARG A 190 9.10 -14.25 25.39
N LEU A 191 8.65 -13.32 26.19
CA LEU A 191 7.28 -13.31 26.71
C LEU A 191 6.22 -12.91 25.64
N GLN A 192 6.60 -12.06 24.71
CA GLN A 192 5.72 -11.70 23.59
C GLN A 192 5.58 -12.86 22.59
N VAL A 193 6.69 -13.52 22.26
CA VAL A 193 6.69 -14.71 21.39
C VAL A 193 5.90 -15.87 22.01
N GLU A 194 6.01 -16.09 23.32
CA GLU A 194 5.23 -17.11 24.02
C GLU A 194 3.73 -16.77 24.05
N ARG A 195 3.37 -15.52 24.28
CA ARG A 195 1.96 -15.07 24.19
C ARG A 195 1.39 -15.23 22.80
N TRP A 196 2.14 -14.85 21.77
CA TRP A 196 1.73 -15.00 20.39
C TRP A 196 1.54 -16.47 20.00
N ARG A 197 2.48 -17.36 20.38
CA ARG A 197 2.34 -18.82 20.16
C ARG A 197 1.12 -19.41 20.86
N ALA A 198 0.84 -18.97 22.07
CA ALA A 198 -0.34 -19.40 22.80
C ALA A 198 -1.64 -18.94 22.14
N GLN A 199 -1.66 -17.72 21.59
CA GLN A 199 -2.82 -17.15 20.89
C GLN A 199 -3.07 -17.84 19.54
N MET A 200 -2.02 -18.15 18.79
CA MET A 200 -2.13 -18.92 17.54
C MET A 200 -2.60 -20.35 17.78
N ALA A 201 -2.13 -21.01 18.82
CA ALA A 201 -2.60 -22.34 19.19
C ALA A 201 -4.06 -22.37 19.67
N ASP A 202 -4.58 -21.26 20.17
CA ASP A 202 -6.00 -21.11 20.53
C ASP A 202 -6.87 -20.87 19.28
N LEU A 203 -6.38 -20.10 18.31
CA LEU A 203 -7.03 -19.89 17.02
C LEU A 203 -7.14 -21.19 16.21
N ASP A 204 -6.09 -21.99 16.14
CA ASP A 204 -6.10 -23.30 15.46
C ASP A 204 -7.10 -24.27 16.10
N ARG A 205 -7.32 -24.18 17.41
CA ARG A 205 -8.35 -24.97 18.11
C ARG A 205 -9.76 -24.50 17.82
N ARG A 206 -9.98 -23.19 17.64
CA ARG A 206 -11.31 -22.63 17.36
C ARG A 206 -11.72 -22.76 15.89
N TYR A 207 -10.76 -22.78 14.99
CA TYR A 207 -10.98 -22.85 13.55
C TYR A 207 -10.11 -23.93 12.91
N PRO A 208 -10.41 -25.24 13.13
CA PRO A 208 -9.66 -26.32 12.47
C PRO A 208 -9.86 -26.20 10.96
N SER A 209 -8.74 -26.05 10.21
CA SER A 209 -8.76 -26.06 8.76
C SER A 209 -9.39 -27.35 8.25
N GLN A 210 -10.53 -27.25 7.59
CA GLN A 210 -11.12 -28.37 6.87
C GLN A 210 -10.20 -28.65 5.67
N ARG A 211 -9.49 -29.78 5.73
CA ARG A 211 -8.82 -30.38 4.58
C ARG A 211 -9.80 -31.23 3.81
#